data_166d7f17d47921e4ad1826906b60f90e
#
_entry.id   166d7f17d47921e4ad1826906b60f90e
#
_cell.length_a   1.000
_cell.length_b   1.000
_cell.length_c   1.000
_cell.angle_alpha   90.00
_cell.angle_beta   90.00
_cell.angle_gamma   90.00
#
_symmetry.space_group_name_H-M   'P 1'
#
loop_
_entity.id
_entity.type
_entity.pdbx_description
1 polymer ?
#
loop_
_entity_poly.entity_id
_entity_poly.type
_entity_poly.pdbx_seq_one_letter_code
_entity_poly.pdbx_strand_id
1 'polypeptide(L)'
;MTEARYESAQKELEDIAKDIYQQMNKGKIPSMTIPVRTKGNIKFSRKNSVWKLGKSMGQRSAKKLNGAYMLLRTLHMMEFIEDMIDQKKSSTLREMYYISEGWEHAKFSTQNESNKLAEDLEAITGCMREDFKLRPEEDGARVIGDITIEEVNRKGEKKKINCRDDVGDSGYGIPYNVEKDKLKIKSVGVDFIIAIETGGMFDRLVENGFDETSNSLLVHLKGQPARSTRRFIKRLNEEHDVPLAVFTDGDPWSFRIFASLAFGAIKTAYISEYLATPTAEYVGITASDILNYELPTDKLSDQDASALRAELSDPRFKGQFWKNEIELMLQINKKAEQQALAKYGLDFVTDKYLPDKLGELGLM
;
A
#
# COMPACT_ATOMS: atom_id res chain seq x y z
N MET A 1 -7.83 -22.01 8.59
CA MET A 1 -6.85 -20.89 8.56
C MET A 1 -7.53 -19.51 8.52
N THR A 2 -8.62 -19.31 7.78
CA THR A 2 -9.35 -18.01 7.73
C THR A 2 -9.97 -17.68 9.08
N GLU A 3 -10.58 -18.64 9.76
CA GLU A 3 -11.15 -18.45 11.10
C GLU A 3 -10.06 -18.10 12.13
N ALA A 4 -8.90 -18.72 12.09
CA ALA A 4 -7.82 -18.49 13.05
C ALA A 4 -7.28 -17.04 13.08
N ARG A 5 -7.31 -16.30 11.95
CA ARG A 5 -6.92 -14.87 11.93
C ARG A 5 -7.96 -13.99 12.60
N TYR A 6 -9.24 -14.25 12.34
CA TYR A 6 -10.34 -13.53 12.97
C TYR A 6 -10.42 -13.84 14.46
N GLU A 7 -10.27 -15.11 14.84
CA GLU A 7 -10.19 -15.54 16.25
C GLU A 7 -9.02 -14.88 17.00
N SER A 8 -7.85 -14.76 16.32
CA SER A 8 -6.73 -14.03 16.91
C SER A 8 -7.04 -12.54 17.10
N ALA A 9 -7.68 -11.90 16.12
CA ALA A 9 -8.09 -10.50 16.23
C ALA A 9 -9.12 -10.29 17.34
N GLN A 10 -10.15 -11.13 17.43
CA GLN A 10 -11.14 -11.10 18.50
C GLN A 10 -10.49 -11.25 19.88
N LYS A 11 -9.57 -12.21 20.02
CA LYS A 11 -8.86 -12.43 21.29
C LYS A 11 -8.08 -11.18 21.72
N GLU A 12 -7.35 -10.53 20.84
CA GLU A 12 -6.63 -9.29 21.15
C GLU A 12 -7.58 -8.17 21.58
N LEU A 13 -8.73 -8.02 20.91
CA LEU A 13 -9.75 -7.03 21.30
C LEU A 13 -10.39 -7.37 22.65
N GLU A 14 -10.74 -8.63 22.88
CA GLU A 14 -11.27 -9.09 24.17
C GLU A 14 -10.27 -8.85 25.31
N ASP A 15 -8.98 -9.13 25.12
CA ASP A 15 -7.97 -8.95 26.16
C ASP A 15 -7.85 -7.47 26.56
N ILE A 16 -7.94 -6.54 25.60
CA ILE A 16 -8.00 -5.10 25.86
C ILE A 16 -9.27 -4.74 26.65
N ALA A 17 -10.43 -5.23 26.23
CA ALA A 17 -11.71 -4.96 26.91
C ALA A 17 -11.73 -5.51 28.34
N LYS A 18 -11.21 -6.74 28.54
CA LYS A 18 -11.08 -7.38 29.86
C LYS A 18 -10.16 -6.58 30.80
N ASP A 19 -9.05 -6.05 30.31
CA ASP A 19 -8.14 -5.21 31.13
C ASP A 19 -8.86 -3.92 31.57
N ILE A 20 -9.54 -3.23 30.67
CA ILE A 20 -10.32 -2.03 30.99
C ILE A 20 -11.40 -2.33 32.02
N TYR A 21 -12.17 -3.42 31.85
CA TYR A 21 -13.19 -3.86 32.77
C TYR A 21 -12.61 -4.16 34.15
N GLN A 22 -11.50 -4.85 34.25
CA GLN A 22 -10.82 -5.15 35.50
C GLN A 22 -10.34 -3.89 36.26
N GLN A 23 -9.87 -2.88 35.51
CA GLN A 23 -9.51 -1.59 36.10
C GLN A 23 -10.70 -0.91 36.72
N MET A 24 -11.86 -0.89 36.05
CA MET A 24 -13.10 -0.30 36.52
C MET A 24 -13.62 -1.05 37.78
N ASN A 25 -13.61 -2.38 37.77
CA ASN A 25 -14.03 -3.19 38.94
C ASN A 25 -13.15 -2.97 40.18
N LYS A 26 -11.90 -2.57 39.99
CA LYS A 26 -10.98 -2.21 41.08
C LYS A 26 -11.09 -0.73 41.49
N GLY A 27 -12.09 0.01 40.98
CA GLY A 27 -12.30 1.44 41.27
C GLY A 27 -11.19 2.33 40.64
N LYS A 28 -10.45 1.84 39.68
CA LYS A 28 -9.42 2.63 38.97
C LYS A 28 -10.01 3.38 37.79
N ILE A 29 -9.44 4.53 37.46
CA ILE A 29 -9.73 5.24 36.21
C ILE A 29 -9.23 4.40 35.03
N PRO A 30 -10.10 3.97 34.10
CA PRO A 30 -9.70 3.11 33.02
C PRO A 30 -8.71 3.80 32.07
N SER A 31 -7.73 3.04 31.62
CA SER A 31 -6.72 3.48 30.67
C SER A 31 -6.20 2.33 29.84
N MET A 32 -5.71 2.63 28.63
CA MET A 32 -5.03 1.68 27.78
C MET A 32 -3.70 2.26 27.30
N THR A 33 -2.72 1.38 27.15
CA THR A 33 -1.42 1.74 26.59
C THR A 33 -1.47 1.64 25.07
N ILE A 34 -0.98 2.67 24.37
CA ILE A 34 -0.99 2.73 22.91
C ILE A 34 0.40 3.09 22.36
N PRO A 35 0.83 2.53 21.24
CA PRO A 35 2.04 2.95 20.57
C PRO A 35 1.96 4.41 20.11
N VAL A 36 3.01 5.19 20.38
CA VAL A 36 3.08 6.60 19.96
C VAL A 36 3.43 6.66 18.47
N ARG A 37 2.48 7.01 17.60
CA ARG A 37 2.65 7.08 16.14
C ARG A 37 3.08 8.48 15.65
N THR A 38 3.87 9.21 16.43
CA THR A 38 4.42 10.51 16.03
C THR A 38 5.77 10.35 15.33
N LYS A 39 6.13 11.31 14.48
CA LYS A 39 7.40 11.32 13.72
C LYS A 39 8.63 11.08 14.62
N GLY A 40 8.62 11.56 15.86
CA GLY A 40 9.72 11.36 16.81
C GLY A 40 9.94 9.90 17.25
N ASN A 41 8.90 9.06 17.18
CA ASN A 41 8.96 7.63 17.50
C ASN A 41 9.02 6.75 16.23
N ILE A 42 9.20 7.31 15.05
CA ILE A 42 9.30 6.57 13.80
C ILE A 42 10.71 6.72 13.25
N LYS A 43 11.34 5.60 12.91
CA LYS A 43 12.72 5.57 12.41
C LYS A 43 12.81 4.73 11.13
N PHE A 44 13.68 5.15 10.23
CA PHE A 44 14.02 4.34 9.06
C PHE A 44 15.03 3.27 9.46
N SER A 45 14.65 2.00 9.30
CA SER A 45 15.52 0.86 9.55
C SER A 45 16.43 0.62 8.36
N ARG A 46 17.72 0.92 8.49
CA ARG A 46 18.70 0.65 7.43
C ARG A 46 18.87 -0.84 7.14
N LYS A 47 18.67 -1.70 8.16
CA LYS A 47 18.79 -3.16 8.02
C LYS A 47 17.69 -3.74 7.11
N ASN A 48 16.47 -3.25 7.27
CA ASN A 48 15.29 -3.77 6.55
C ASN A 48 14.84 -2.81 5.42
N SER A 49 15.50 -1.66 5.29
CA SER A 49 15.16 -0.60 4.33
C SER A 49 13.70 -0.15 4.37
N VAL A 50 13.10 -0.08 5.57
CA VAL A 50 11.70 0.35 5.76
C VAL A 50 11.54 1.27 6.96
N TRP A 51 10.49 2.08 6.94
CA TRP A 51 10.05 2.82 8.12
C TRP A 51 9.51 1.87 9.17
N LYS A 52 9.91 2.06 10.43
CA LYS A 52 9.44 1.29 11.58
C LYS A 52 8.94 2.18 12.69
N LEU A 53 7.89 1.72 13.35
CA LEU A 53 7.42 2.30 14.60
C LEU A 53 8.41 1.96 15.73
N GLY A 54 8.75 2.96 16.54
CA GLY A 54 9.61 2.79 17.71
C GLY A 54 8.84 2.21 18.91
N LYS A 55 9.54 2.12 20.04
CA LYS A 55 9.04 1.48 21.26
C LYS A 55 8.35 2.43 22.23
N SER A 56 8.26 3.72 21.94
CA SER A 56 7.60 4.69 22.84
C SER A 56 6.12 4.43 22.91
N MET A 57 5.62 4.32 24.13
CA MET A 57 4.20 4.08 24.44
C MET A 57 3.60 5.31 25.10
N GLY A 58 2.35 5.58 24.81
CA GLY A 58 1.52 6.58 25.46
C GLY A 58 0.35 5.94 26.19
N GLN A 59 -0.40 6.74 26.94
CA GLN A 59 -1.62 6.29 27.60
C GLN A 59 -2.84 7.05 27.07
N ARG A 60 -3.90 6.30 26.78
CA ARG A 60 -5.25 6.80 26.56
C ARG A 60 -6.04 6.52 27.82
N SER A 61 -6.42 7.56 28.56
CA SER A 61 -7.01 7.43 29.89
C SER A 61 -8.29 8.27 30.02
N ALA A 62 -9.29 7.72 30.72
CA ALA A 62 -10.52 8.42 31.06
C ALA A 62 -10.34 9.52 32.14
N LYS A 63 -9.11 9.81 32.57
CA LYS A 63 -8.83 10.85 33.57
C LYS A 63 -9.30 12.25 33.16
N LYS A 64 -9.35 12.52 31.84
CA LYS A 64 -9.86 13.78 31.27
C LYS A 64 -11.01 13.44 30.30
N LEU A 65 -11.96 14.36 30.16
CA LEU A 65 -13.16 14.17 29.34
C LEU A 65 -12.82 13.71 27.90
N ASN A 66 -11.89 14.38 27.22
CA ASN A 66 -11.47 13.99 25.87
C ASN A 66 -10.86 12.58 25.83
N GLY A 67 -10.12 12.19 26.87
CA GLY A 67 -9.57 10.84 26.99
C GLY A 67 -10.66 9.80 27.22
N ALA A 68 -11.67 10.12 28.01
CA ALA A 68 -12.83 9.27 28.24
C ALA A 68 -13.62 9.04 26.94
N TYR A 69 -13.88 10.09 26.16
CA TYR A 69 -14.52 9.96 24.84
C TYR A 69 -13.69 9.10 23.87
N MET A 70 -12.38 9.31 23.84
CA MET A 70 -11.52 8.49 22.98
C MET A 70 -11.49 7.03 23.40
N LEU A 71 -11.53 6.73 24.71
CA LEU A 71 -11.60 5.37 25.22
C LEU A 71 -12.96 4.73 24.87
N LEU A 72 -14.05 5.48 25.04
CA LEU A 72 -15.40 5.02 24.69
C LEU A 72 -15.52 4.72 23.19
N ARG A 73 -15.02 5.62 22.33
CA ARG A 73 -14.96 5.39 20.87
C ARG A 73 -14.17 4.14 20.52
N THR A 74 -13.07 3.89 21.24
CA THR A 74 -12.27 2.68 21.05
C THR A 74 -13.06 1.43 21.36
N LEU A 75 -13.77 1.40 22.48
CA LEU A 75 -14.61 0.27 22.88
C LEU A 75 -15.76 0.02 21.90
N HIS A 76 -16.46 1.06 21.46
CA HIS A 76 -17.51 0.91 20.44
C HIS A 76 -16.98 0.41 19.10
N MET A 77 -15.77 0.86 18.69
CA MET A 77 -15.17 0.34 17.47
C MET A 77 -14.78 -1.14 17.64
N MET A 78 -14.28 -1.54 18.79
CA MET A 78 -13.96 -2.94 19.08
C MET A 78 -15.22 -3.82 19.07
N GLU A 79 -16.29 -3.40 19.73
CA GLU A 79 -17.61 -4.04 19.69
C GLU A 79 -18.12 -4.20 18.26
N PHE A 80 -18.07 -3.13 17.47
CA PHE A 80 -18.48 -3.17 16.05
C PHE A 80 -17.65 -4.15 15.23
N ILE A 81 -16.34 -4.25 15.48
CA ILE A 81 -15.46 -5.21 14.81
C ILE A 81 -15.83 -6.65 15.20
N GLU A 82 -16.09 -6.90 16.47
CA GLU A 82 -16.54 -8.21 16.96
C GLU A 82 -17.86 -8.62 16.32
N ASP A 83 -18.85 -7.74 16.30
CA ASP A 83 -20.13 -7.98 15.64
C ASP A 83 -19.96 -8.32 14.15
N MET A 84 -19.07 -7.62 13.44
CA MET A 84 -18.79 -7.93 12.03
C MET A 84 -18.16 -9.31 11.86
N ILE A 85 -17.24 -9.71 12.74
CA ILE A 85 -16.59 -11.02 12.68
C ILE A 85 -17.63 -12.11 12.91
N ASP A 86 -18.45 -12.00 13.96
CA ASP A 86 -19.48 -12.97 14.34
C ASP A 86 -20.57 -13.10 13.27
N GLN A 87 -21.02 -11.98 12.71
CA GLN A 87 -22.02 -11.97 11.63
C GLN A 87 -21.43 -12.33 10.26
N LYS A 88 -20.12 -12.57 10.17
CA LYS A 88 -19.39 -12.82 8.90
C LYS A 88 -19.57 -11.70 7.86
N LYS A 89 -19.79 -10.47 8.32
CA LYS A 89 -19.91 -9.26 7.50
C LYS A 89 -18.60 -8.50 7.45
N SER A 90 -18.50 -7.54 6.56
CA SER A 90 -17.40 -6.58 6.47
C SER A 90 -17.96 -5.19 6.23
N SER A 91 -17.22 -4.17 6.66
CA SER A 91 -17.59 -2.76 6.47
C SER A 91 -16.44 -2.00 5.83
N THR A 92 -16.76 -0.96 5.09
CA THR A 92 -15.78 0.05 4.71
C THR A 92 -15.50 0.99 5.89
N LEU A 93 -14.34 1.64 5.88
CA LEU A 93 -14.03 2.67 6.87
C LEU A 93 -15.05 3.82 6.88
N ARG A 94 -15.67 4.08 5.73
CA ARG A 94 -16.69 5.12 5.58
C ARG A 94 -18.03 4.69 6.17
N GLU A 95 -18.46 3.46 5.90
CA GLU A 95 -19.66 2.89 6.56
C GLU A 95 -19.51 2.92 8.07
N MET A 96 -18.34 2.51 8.59
CA MET A 96 -18.05 2.56 10.01
C MET A 96 -18.15 3.98 10.60
N TYR A 97 -17.69 5.00 9.87
CA TYR A 97 -17.88 6.40 10.27
C TYR A 97 -19.37 6.75 10.37
N TYR A 98 -20.20 6.40 9.38
CA TYR A 98 -21.64 6.66 9.44
C TYR A 98 -22.35 5.86 10.51
N ILE A 99 -21.97 4.62 10.78
CA ILE A 99 -22.50 3.82 11.90
C ILE A 99 -22.23 4.51 13.23
N SER A 100 -21.08 5.17 13.38
CA SER A 100 -20.73 5.90 14.60
C SER A 100 -21.66 7.09 14.91
N GLU A 101 -22.41 7.59 13.92
CA GLU A 101 -23.40 8.64 14.16
C GLU A 101 -24.48 8.21 15.18
N GLY A 102 -24.74 6.88 15.31
CA GLY A 102 -25.61 6.30 16.31
C GLY A 102 -24.98 6.11 17.69
N TRP A 103 -23.70 6.42 17.88
CA TRP A 103 -22.99 6.19 19.16
C TRP A 103 -23.11 7.37 20.15
N GLU A 104 -24.14 8.20 20.02
CA GLU A 104 -24.40 9.34 20.90
C GLU A 104 -23.15 10.18 21.21
N HIS A 105 -22.62 10.05 22.44
CA HIS A 105 -21.44 10.80 22.89
C HIS A 105 -20.11 10.30 22.30
N ALA A 106 -20.08 9.10 21.70
CA ALA A 106 -18.89 8.49 21.13
C ALA A 106 -18.74 8.68 19.62
N LYS A 107 -19.69 9.36 18.97
CA LYS A 107 -19.62 9.58 17.51
C LYS A 107 -18.36 10.33 17.09
N PHE A 108 -17.85 10.04 15.91
CA PHE A 108 -16.71 10.75 15.34
C PHE A 108 -17.15 12.09 14.74
N SER A 109 -16.31 13.09 14.87
CA SER A 109 -16.56 14.41 14.25
C SER A 109 -16.20 14.40 12.75
N THR A 110 -15.29 13.54 12.34
CA THR A 110 -14.83 13.41 10.95
C THR A 110 -14.44 11.96 10.65
N GLN A 111 -14.53 11.58 9.36
CA GLN A 111 -14.05 10.26 8.91
C GLN A 111 -12.55 10.05 9.20
N ASN A 112 -11.74 11.12 9.22
CA ASN A 112 -10.33 11.01 9.53
C ASN A 112 -10.08 10.57 11.00
N GLU A 113 -10.96 10.93 11.94
CA GLU A 113 -10.87 10.44 13.32
C GLU A 113 -11.13 8.93 13.41
N SER A 114 -12.15 8.43 12.69
CA SER A 114 -12.44 7.01 12.64
C SER A 114 -11.32 6.22 11.97
N ASN A 115 -10.78 6.72 10.87
CA ASN A 115 -9.65 6.11 10.18
C ASN A 115 -8.41 6.01 11.08
N LYS A 116 -8.10 7.09 11.83
CA LYS A 116 -6.99 7.09 12.79
C LYS A 116 -7.19 6.08 13.92
N LEU A 117 -8.43 5.89 14.39
CA LEU A 117 -8.71 4.93 15.43
C LEU A 117 -8.55 3.49 14.93
N ALA A 118 -8.97 3.18 13.70
CA ALA A 118 -8.70 1.90 13.08
C ALA A 118 -7.17 1.63 12.96
N GLU A 119 -6.39 2.64 12.55
CA GLU A 119 -4.92 2.56 12.53
C GLU A 119 -4.32 2.38 13.95
N ASP A 120 -4.93 2.96 14.98
CA ASP A 120 -4.49 2.76 16.37
C ASP A 120 -4.72 1.32 16.81
N LEU A 121 -5.89 0.73 16.49
CA LEU A 121 -6.18 -0.66 16.79
C LEU A 121 -5.21 -1.62 16.09
N GLU A 122 -4.90 -1.39 14.82
CA GLU A 122 -3.86 -2.16 14.12
C GLU A 122 -2.51 -2.10 14.86
N ALA A 123 -2.10 -0.89 15.29
CA ALA A 123 -0.84 -0.70 15.98
C ALA A 123 -0.80 -1.27 17.41
N ILE A 124 -1.95 -1.33 18.09
CA ILE A 124 -2.08 -1.87 19.47
C ILE A 124 -2.07 -3.39 19.45
N THR A 125 -2.87 -3.99 18.57
CA THR A 125 -3.08 -5.44 18.51
C THR A 125 -2.02 -6.16 17.68
N GLY A 126 -1.37 -5.46 16.75
CA GLY A 126 -0.53 -6.07 15.72
C GLY A 126 -1.32 -6.81 14.64
N CYS A 127 -2.65 -6.80 14.71
CA CYS A 127 -3.53 -7.34 13.67
C CYS A 127 -3.68 -6.34 12.53
N MET A 128 -3.99 -6.84 11.35
CA MET A 128 -4.22 -5.99 10.19
C MET A 128 -5.71 -5.62 10.09
N ARG A 129 -6.00 -4.52 9.42
CA ARG A 129 -7.36 -4.05 9.12
C ARG A 129 -8.22 -5.12 8.46
N GLU A 130 -7.61 -5.95 7.64
CA GLU A 130 -8.23 -7.09 6.96
C GLU A 130 -8.68 -8.17 7.95
N ASP A 131 -8.00 -8.31 9.11
CA ASP A 131 -8.37 -9.22 10.20
C ASP A 131 -9.58 -8.69 10.97
N PHE A 132 -9.76 -7.38 10.98
CA PHE A 132 -10.93 -6.69 11.52
C PHE A 132 -12.12 -6.65 10.54
N LYS A 133 -12.00 -7.23 9.34
CA LYS A 133 -12.99 -7.13 8.25
C LYS A 133 -13.31 -5.69 7.83
N LEU A 134 -12.42 -4.73 8.12
CA LEU A 134 -12.50 -3.36 7.64
C LEU A 134 -11.89 -3.27 6.25
N ARG A 135 -12.68 -2.86 5.28
CA ARG A 135 -12.27 -2.72 3.87
C ARG A 135 -11.87 -1.28 3.54
N PRO A 136 -10.88 -1.07 2.65
CA PRO A 136 -10.68 0.23 2.02
C PRO A 136 -11.86 0.52 1.07
N GLU A 137 -12.07 1.78 0.72
CA GLU A 137 -13.01 2.18 -0.32
C GLU A 137 -12.41 2.05 -1.72
N GLU A 138 -11.09 2.09 -1.80
CA GLU A 138 -10.39 2.08 -3.09
C GLU A 138 -10.54 0.72 -3.76
N ASP A 139 -10.91 0.73 -5.03
CA ASP A 139 -10.87 -0.45 -5.88
C ASP A 139 -9.43 -0.94 -6.03
N GLY A 140 -9.24 -2.25 -6.01
CA GLY A 140 -7.96 -2.87 -6.25
C GLY A 140 -7.40 -2.51 -7.63
N ALA A 141 -6.10 -2.66 -7.77
CA ALA A 141 -5.40 -2.56 -9.03
C ALA A 141 -5.75 -3.74 -9.95
N ARG A 142 -5.30 -3.68 -11.20
CA ARG A 142 -5.44 -4.73 -12.21
C ARG A 142 -4.09 -5.36 -12.49
N VAL A 143 -4.10 -6.67 -12.85
CA VAL A 143 -2.90 -7.37 -13.27
C VAL A 143 -3.14 -8.18 -14.54
N ILE A 144 -2.12 -8.26 -15.39
CA ILE A 144 -2.06 -9.15 -16.56
C ILE A 144 -0.67 -9.79 -16.59
N GLY A 145 -0.64 -11.11 -16.85
CA GLY A 145 0.58 -11.90 -16.96
C GLY A 145 0.35 -13.35 -16.54
N ASP A 146 1.29 -14.22 -16.86
CA ASP A 146 1.18 -15.67 -16.61
C ASP A 146 1.36 -16.01 -15.13
N ILE A 147 0.35 -15.72 -14.33
CA ILE A 147 0.22 -16.22 -12.97
C ILE A 147 -1.16 -16.88 -12.80
N THR A 148 -1.22 -18.00 -12.10
CA THR A 148 -2.49 -18.64 -11.76
C THR A 148 -2.80 -18.45 -10.29
N ILE A 149 -3.97 -17.89 -10.02
CA ILE A 149 -4.51 -17.71 -8.68
C ILE A 149 -5.68 -18.69 -8.44
N GLU A 150 -5.90 -19.06 -7.19
CA GLU A 150 -7.07 -19.81 -6.74
C GLU A 150 -7.82 -18.97 -5.71
N GLU A 151 -9.08 -18.69 -5.99
CA GLU A 151 -10.00 -18.02 -5.08
C GLU A 151 -11.28 -18.83 -4.88
N VAL A 152 -12.05 -18.50 -3.84
CA VAL A 152 -13.36 -19.10 -3.59
C VAL A 152 -14.44 -18.19 -4.17
N ASN A 153 -15.21 -18.70 -5.12
CA ASN A 153 -16.32 -17.97 -5.73
C ASN A 153 -17.51 -17.81 -4.76
N ARG A 154 -18.54 -17.05 -5.17
CA ARG A 154 -19.74 -16.81 -4.35
C ARG A 154 -20.55 -18.06 -4.02
N LYS A 155 -20.35 -19.16 -4.76
CA LYS A 155 -20.98 -20.46 -4.49
C LYS A 155 -20.18 -21.34 -3.53
N GLY A 156 -19.01 -20.86 -3.05
CA GLY A 156 -18.12 -21.60 -2.19
C GLY A 156 -17.18 -22.57 -2.94
N GLU A 157 -17.16 -22.51 -4.28
CA GLU A 157 -16.32 -23.38 -5.10
C GLU A 157 -14.95 -22.72 -5.34
N LYS A 158 -13.90 -23.53 -5.33
CA LYS A 158 -12.55 -23.06 -5.69
C LYS A 158 -12.46 -22.89 -7.20
N LYS A 159 -12.06 -21.69 -7.63
CA LYS A 159 -11.83 -21.37 -9.02
C LYS A 159 -10.36 -20.99 -9.23
N LYS A 160 -9.73 -21.61 -10.21
CA LYS A 160 -8.41 -21.20 -10.70
C LYS A 160 -8.62 -20.22 -11.86
N ILE A 161 -7.81 -19.17 -11.86
CA ILE A 161 -7.85 -18.11 -12.88
C ILE A 161 -6.40 -17.83 -13.25
N ASN A 162 -6.04 -18.04 -14.52
CA ASN A 162 -4.80 -17.51 -15.07
C ASN A 162 -5.01 -16.04 -15.41
N CYS A 163 -4.12 -15.17 -14.90
CA CYS A 163 -4.26 -13.72 -15.05
C CYS A 163 -3.87 -13.19 -16.44
N ARG A 164 -3.56 -14.06 -17.40
CA ARG A 164 -3.39 -13.75 -18.81
C ARG A 164 -4.48 -14.45 -19.63
N ASP A 165 -4.56 -15.77 -19.54
CA ASP A 165 -5.36 -16.58 -20.47
C ASP A 165 -6.86 -16.60 -20.15
N ASP A 166 -7.23 -16.39 -18.87
CA ASP A 166 -8.63 -16.45 -18.40
C ASP A 166 -9.27 -15.05 -18.20
N VAL A 167 -8.57 -13.99 -18.58
CA VAL A 167 -9.04 -12.59 -18.45
C VAL A 167 -8.98 -11.87 -19.80
N GLY A 168 -9.74 -10.79 -19.95
CA GLY A 168 -9.60 -9.90 -21.11
C GLY A 168 -8.57 -8.79 -20.81
N ASP A 169 -8.42 -7.84 -21.75
CA ASP A 169 -7.46 -6.72 -21.68
C ASP A 169 -7.62 -5.84 -20.42
N SER A 170 -8.77 -5.90 -19.76
CA SER A 170 -8.98 -5.23 -18.48
C SER A 170 -8.23 -5.88 -17.32
N GLY A 171 -7.71 -7.10 -17.51
CA GLY A 171 -6.95 -7.85 -16.52
C GLY A 171 -7.76 -8.39 -15.34
N TYR A 172 -7.08 -9.07 -14.42
CA TYR A 172 -7.64 -9.54 -13.16
C TYR A 172 -7.61 -8.42 -12.10
N GLY A 173 -8.78 -8.14 -11.49
CA GLY A 173 -8.89 -7.17 -10.40
C GLY A 173 -8.40 -7.72 -9.07
N ILE A 174 -7.38 -7.11 -8.47
CA ILE A 174 -6.85 -7.51 -7.16
C ILE A 174 -7.92 -7.26 -6.09
N PRO A 175 -8.37 -8.30 -5.33
CA PRO A 175 -9.35 -8.10 -4.27
C PRO A 175 -8.76 -7.35 -3.08
N TYR A 176 -9.62 -6.75 -2.24
CA TYR A 176 -9.18 -6.00 -1.06
C TYR A 176 -8.42 -6.84 -0.02
N ASN A 177 -8.68 -8.15 0.01
CA ASN A 177 -8.00 -9.11 0.88
C ASN A 177 -7.31 -10.16 0.01
N VAL A 178 -6.00 -10.10 -0.02
CA VAL A 178 -5.12 -10.98 -0.81
C VAL A 178 -4.36 -12.00 0.04
N GLU A 179 -4.77 -12.22 1.28
CA GLU A 179 -4.10 -13.19 2.16
C GLU A 179 -4.34 -14.64 1.70
N LYS A 180 -3.43 -15.54 2.12
CA LYS A 180 -3.37 -16.96 1.66
C LYS A 180 -4.67 -17.75 1.82
N ASP A 181 -5.50 -17.34 2.76
CA ASP A 181 -6.80 -17.95 3.00
C ASP A 181 -7.88 -17.49 2.01
N LYS A 182 -7.70 -16.33 1.40
CA LYS A 182 -8.63 -15.76 0.41
C LYS A 182 -8.14 -15.92 -1.02
N LEU A 183 -6.85 -15.70 -1.26
CA LEU A 183 -6.23 -15.77 -2.56
C LEU A 183 -4.94 -16.60 -2.46
N LYS A 184 -4.89 -17.72 -3.18
CA LYS A 184 -3.69 -18.57 -3.28
C LYS A 184 -3.03 -18.37 -4.63
N ILE A 185 -1.76 -18.05 -4.61
CA ILE A 185 -0.91 -18.09 -5.81
C ILE A 185 -0.55 -19.55 -6.06
N LYS A 186 -0.93 -20.10 -7.20
CA LYS A 186 -0.78 -21.53 -7.55
C LYS A 186 0.42 -21.80 -8.45
N SER A 187 0.64 -20.92 -9.40
CA SER A 187 1.79 -20.94 -10.29
C SER A 187 2.18 -19.52 -10.68
N VAL A 188 3.44 -19.34 -10.93
CA VAL A 188 4.05 -18.09 -11.41
C VAL A 188 4.92 -18.48 -12.60
N GLY A 189 4.53 -18.02 -13.80
CA GLY A 189 5.22 -18.25 -15.05
C GLY A 189 5.97 -17.02 -15.57
N VAL A 190 5.97 -15.92 -14.80
CA VAL A 190 6.63 -14.66 -15.16
C VAL A 190 7.99 -14.54 -14.51
N ASP A 191 8.91 -13.82 -15.17
CA ASP A 191 10.27 -13.60 -14.68
C ASP A 191 10.36 -12.40 -13.73
N PHE A 192 9.52 -11.37 -13.89
CA PHE A 192 9.49 -10.19 -13.06
C PHE A 192 8.13 -9.47 -13.10
N ILE A 193 7.95 -8.53 -12.18
CA ILE A 193 6.77 -7.65 -12.09
C ILE A 193 7.14 -6.27 -12.59
N ILE A 194 6.28 -5.65 -13.41
CA ILE A 194 6.33 -4.22 -13.71
C ILE A 194 5.10 -3.57 -13.07
N ALA A 195 5.34 -2.72 -12.08
CA ALA A 195 4.32 -1.91 -11.45
C ALA A 195 4.24 -0.55 -12.16
N ILE A 196 3.09 -0.25 -12.77
CA ILE A 196 2.87 0.89 -13.67
C ILE A 196 1.92 1.88 -13.00
N GLU A 197 2.31 3.15 -12.90
CA GLU A 197 1.53 4.16 -12.18
C GLU A 197 0.20 4.45 -12.85
N THR A 198 0.19 4.74 -14.16
CA THR A 198 -0.98 5.27 -14.87
C THR A 198 -1.71 4.19 -15.67
N GLY A 199 -3.06 4.33 -15.74
CA GLY A 199 -3.91 3.40 -16.50
C GLY A 199 -3.62 3.45 -17.99
N GLY A 200 -3.40 4.63 -18.56
CA GLY A 200 -3.10 4.77 -19.98
C GLY A 200 -1.81 4.09 -20.41
N MET A 201 -0.78 4.09 -19.56
CA MET A 201 0.46 3.37 -19.83
C MET A 201 0.27 1.85 -19.63
N PHE A 202 -0.45 1.43 -18.59
CA PHE A 202 -0.80 0.02 -18.40
C PHE A 202 -1.55 -0.54 -19.64
N ASP A 203 -2.59 0.16 -20.07
CA ASP A 203 -3.38 -0.26 -21.23
C ASP A 203 -2.54 -0.28 -22.53
N ARG A 204 -1.57 0.65 -22.68
CA ARG A 204 -0.62 0.66 -23.79
C ARG A 204 0.29 -0.57 -23.79
N LEU A 205 0.82 -0.96 -22.63
CA LEU A 205 1.68 -2.14 -22.54
C LEU A 205 0.89 -3.43 -22.83
N VAL A 206 -0.35 -3.51 -22.37
CA VAL A 206 -1.26 -4.63 -22.66
C VAL A 206 -1.57 -4.70 -24.16
N GLU A 207 -1.96 -3.59 -24.78
CA GLU A 207 -2.28 -3.53 -26.21
C GLU A 207 -1.09 -3.94 -27.08
N ASN A 208 0.14 -3.61 -26.66
CA ASN A 208 1.37 -3.99 -27.36
C ASN A 208 1.86 -5.41 -27.00
N GLY A 209 1.15 -6.19 -26.14
CA GLY A 209 1.53 -7.55 -25.75
C GLY A 209 2.83 -7.62 -24.96
N PHE A 210 3.15 -6.58 -24.18
CA PHE A 210 4.44 -6.50 -23.50
C PHE A 210 4.57 -7.53 -22.38
N ASP A 211 3.48 -7.94 -21.75
CA ASP A 211 3.47 -9.02 -20.76
C ASP A 211 3.95 -10.36 -21.35
N GLU A 212 3.58 -10.65 -22.62
CA GLU A 212 4.02 -11.87 -23.33
C GLU A 212 5.46 -11.74 -23.81
N THR A 213 5.80 -10.63 -24.47
CA THR A 213 7.12 -10.44 -25.09
C THR A 213 8.25 -10.32 -24.07
N SER A 214 7.98 -9.78 -22.89
CA SER A 214 8.93 -9.65 -21.79
C SER A 214 8.79 -10.73 -20.71
N ASN A 215 7.84 -11.63 -20.84
CA ASN A 215 7.47 -12.61 -19.82
C ASN A 215 7.25 -11.97 -18.42
N SER A 216 6.54 -10.84 -18.37
CA SER A 216 6.34 -10.07 -17.14
C SER A 216 4.90 -10.08 -16.63
N LEU A 217 4.74 -9.75 -15.34
CA LEU A 217 3.45 -9.41 -14.75
C LEU A 217 3.27 -7.90 -14.75
N LEU A 218 2.34 -7.40 -15.53
CA LEU A 218 1.96 -6.00 -15.52
C LEU A 218 0.98 -5.73 -14.38
N VAL A 219 1.29 -4.75 -13.53
CA VAL A 219 0.46 -4.34 -12.38
C VAL A 219 0.13 -2.86 -12.49
N HIS A 220 -1.14 -2.51 -12.68
CA HIS A 220 -1.59 -1.12 -12.64
C HIS A 220 -1.71 -0.64 -11.19
N LEU A 221 -0.98 0.38 -10.78
CA LEU A 221 -0.97 0.91 -9.42
C LEU A 221 -2.16 1.82 -9.09
N LYS A 222 -2.77 2.44 -10.09
CA LYS A 222 -3.80 3.49 -9.94
C LYS A 222 -3.27 4.71 -9.16
N GLY A 223 -2.11 5.23 -9.54
CA GLY A 223 -1.40 6.25 -8.78
C GLY A 223 -0.84 5.69 -7.48
N GLN A 224 -1.23 6.23 -6.31
CA GLN A 224 -0.79 5.70 -5.00
C GLN A 224 -1.40 4.32 -4.75
N PRO A 225 -0.62 3.22 -4.74
CA PRO A 225 -1.16 1.87 -4.69
C PRO A 225 -1.86 1.57 -3.37
N ALA A 226 -3.02 0.92 -3.47
CA ALA A 226 -3.78 0.42 -2.33
C ALA A 226 -2.99 -0.61 -1.53
N ARG A 227 -3.38 -0.85 -0.27
CA ARG A 227 -2.73 -1.85 0.60
C ARG A 227 -2.76 -3.25 0.00
N SER A 228 -3.88 -3.64 -0.58
CA SER A 228 -4.04 -4.95 -1.22
C SER A 228 -3.10 -5.13 -2.40
N THR A 229 -2.92 -4.10 -3.24
CA THR A 229 -1.97 -4.11 -4.37
C THR A 229 -0.54 -4.29 -3.87
N ARG A 230 -0.14 -3.50 -2.87
CA ARG A 230 1.20 -3.59 -2.27
C ARG A 230 1.45 -4.95 -1.63
N ARG A 231 0.45 -5.48 -0.91
CA ARG A 231 0.53 -6.80 -0.28
C ARG A 231 0.58 -7.93 -1.31
N PHE A 232 -0.17 -7.82 -2.40
CA PHE A 232 -0.14 -8.78 -3.50
C PHE A 232 1.25 -8.84 -4.16
N ILE A 233 1.82 -7.69 -4.53
CA ILE A 233 3.17 -7.57 -5.08
C ILE A 233 4.20 -8.16 -4.12
N LYS A 234 4.12 -7.78 -2.83
CA LYS A 234 5.05 -8.29 -1.81
C LYS A 234 4.97 -9.81 -1.66
N ARG A 235 3.78 -10.38 -1.72
CA ARG A 235 3.61 -11.83 -1.67
C ARG A 235 4.26 -12.53 -2.86
N LEU A 236 4.12 -12.01 -4.07
CA LEU A 236 4.82 -12.55 -5.24
C LEU A 236 6.34 -12.47 -5.08
N ASN A 237 6.85 -11.35 -4.59
CA ASN A 237 8.28 -11.17 -4.34
C ASN A 237 8.81 -12.11 -3.24
N GLU A 238 8.11 -12.21 -2.08
CA GLU A 238 8.60 -13.01 -0.95
C GLU A 238 8.34 -14.52 -1.06
N GLU A 239 7.21 -14.91 -1.68
CA GLU A 239 6.79 -16.33 -1.74
C GLU A 239 7.28 -17.03 -2.98
N HIS A 240 7.63 -16.28 -4.03
CA HIS A 240 7.99 -16.82 -5.35
C HIS A 240 9.26 -16.19 -5.93
N ASP A 241 9.96 -15.35 -5.17
CA ASP A 241 11.21 -14.67 -5.56
C ASP A 241 11.10 -13.84 -6.86
N VAL A 242 9.90 -13.32 -7.18
CA VAL A 242 9.67 -12.52 -8.40
C VAL A 242 10.18 -11.10 -8.19
N PRO A 243 11.18 -10.63 -8.97
CA PRO A 243 11.70 -9.26 -8.89
C PRO A 243 10.63 -8.22 -9.22
N LEU A 244 10.78 -7.01 -8.67
CA LEU A 244 9.85 -5.90 -8.88
C LEU A 244 10.55 -4.71 -9.53
N ALA A 245 10.11 -4.34 -10.71
CA ALA A 245 10.42 -3.09 -11.40
C ALA A 245 9.25 -2.11 -11.25
N VAL A 246 9.54 -0.84 -11.03
CA VAL A 246 8.50 0.20 -10.84
C VAL A 246 8.69 1.30 -11.87
N PHE A 247 7.67 1.47 -12.69
CA PHE A 247 7.62 2.44 -13.76
C PHE A 247 6.56 3.50 -13.46
N THR A 248 7.01 4.74 -13.26
CA THR A 248 6.15 5.87 -12.85
C THR A 248 6.47 7.12 -13.68
N ASP A 249 5.69 8.17 -13.49
CA ASP A 249 5.99 9.48 -14.07
C ASP A 249 7.30 10.06 -13.51
N GLY A 250 7.90 10.98 -14.25
CA GLY A 250 9.12 11.69 -13.84
C GLY A 250 8.79 12.96 -13.07
N ASP A 251 8.26 12.80 -11.83
CA ASP A 251 7.95 13.92 -10.94
C ASP A 251 8.14 13.52 -9.46
N PRO A 252 8.19 14.48 -8.51
CA PRO A 252 8.45 14.19 -7.11
C PRO A 252 7.35 13.33 -6.44
N TRP A 253 6.10 13.41 -6.91
CA TRP A 253 4.99 12.66 -6.33
C TRP A 253 5.09 11.20 -6.72
N SER A 254 5.45 10.93 -7.96
CA SER A 254 5.72 9.60 -8.50
C SER A 254 6.95 8.95 -7.87
N PHE A 255 8.01 9.71 -7.58
CA PHE A 255 9.14 9.22 -6.77
C PHE A 255 8.68 8.77 -5.38
N ARG A 256 7.71 9.47 -4.76
CA ARG A 256 7.12 9.06 -3.48
C ARG A 256 6.22 7.83 -3.59
N ILE A 257 5.56 7.62 -4.74
CA ILE A 257 4.83 6.38 -5.02
C ILE A 257 5.79 5.20 -4.98
N PHE A 258 6.89 5.28 -5.74
CA PHE A 258 7.97 4.30 -5.67
C PHE A 258 8.48 4.10 -4.24
N ALA A 259 8.87 5.17 -3.57
CA ALA A 259 9.43 5.09 -2.23
C ALA A 259 8.44 4.51 -1.19
N SER A 260 7.13 4.74 -1.38
CA SER A 260 6.09 4.15 -0.54
C SER A 260 5.94 2.66 -0.80
N LEU A 261 5.99 2.22 -2.06
CA LEU A 261 5.94 0.82 -2.45
C LEU A 261 7.17 0.06 -1.97
N ALA A 262 8.35 0.62 -2.21
CA ALA A 262 9.62 -0.01 -1.85
C ALA A 262 9.90 0.02 -0.34
N PHE A 263 9.75 1.17 0.33
CA PHE A 263 10.27 1.40 1.69
C PHE A 263 9.20 1.76 2.72
N GLY A 264 7.94 1.86 2.31
CA GLY A 264 6.85 2.29 3.17
C GLY A 264 6.81 3.81 3.40
N ALA A 265 5.96 4.23 4.31
CA ALA A 265 5.76 5.63 4.64
C ALA A 265 5.71 5.85 6.16
N ILE A 266 6.06 7.06 6.61
CA ILE A 266 6.02 7.44 8.03
C ILE A 266 4.63 7.18 8.62
N LYS A 267 3.56 7.58 7.93
CA LYS A 267 2.18 7.40 8.40
C LYS A 267 1.83 5.92 8.66
N THR A 268 2.38 5.01 7.85
CA THR A 268 2.11 3.57 7.90
C THR A 268 3.32 2.77 8.40
N ALA A 269 4.19 3.39 9.20
CA ALA A 269 5.42 2.75 9.69
C ALA A 269 5.16 1.47 10.49
N TYR A 270 4.02 1.36 11.16
CA TYR A 270 3.62 0.19 11.95
C TYR A 270 3.30 -1.05 11.09
N ILE A 271 3.02 -0.87 9.79
CA ILE A 271 2.73 -1.94 8.84
C ILE A 271 3.68 -1.95 7.64
N SER A 272 4.76 -1.15 7.65
CA SER A 272 5.67 -1.07 6.50
C SER A 272 6.31 -2.41 6.17
N GLU A 273 6.69 -3.21 7.16
CA GLU A 273 7.26 -4.56 6.92
C GLU A 273 6.26 -5.52 6.26
N TYR A 274 4.98 -5.30 6.45
CA TYR A 274 3.92 -6.10 5.85
C TYR A 274 3.61 -5.71 4.40
N LEU A 275 3.87 -4.46 4.02
CA LEU A 275 3.45 -3.90 2.72
C LEU A 275 4.60 -3.52 1.78
N ALA A 276 5.78 -3.21 2.30
CA ALA A 276 6.88 -2.70 1.50
C ALA A 276 7.72 -3.81 0.86
N THR A 277 8.21 -3.56 -0.35
CA THR A 277 9.08 -4.46 -1.12
C THR A 277 10.44 -3.79 -1.34
N PRO A 278 11.40 -3.89 -0.38
CA PRO A 278 12.65 -3.14 -0.43
C PRO A 278 13.59 -3.49 -1.58
N THR A 279 13.34 -4.61 -2.25
CA THR A 279 14.07 -5.07 -3.45
C THR A 279 13.54 -4.47 -4.74
N ALA A 280 12.57 -3.56 -4.67
CA ALA A 280 12.01 -2.89 -5.84
C ALA A 280 13.06 -2.00 -6.52
N GLU A 281 13.15 -2.11 -7.85
CA GLU A 281 14.02 -1.30 -8.69
C GLU A 281 13.21 -0.22 -9.41
N TYR A 282 13.78 0.98 -9.53
CA TYR A 282 13.15 2.11 -10.23
C TYR A 282 13.53 2.11 -11.70
N VAL A 283 12.56 2.01 -12.58
CA VAL A 283 12.77 2.00 -14.03
C VAL A 283 12.88 3.40 -14.62
N GLY A 284 12.00 4.29 -14.24
CA GLY A 284 11.82 5.64 -14.79
C GLY A 284 10.39 6.14 -14.58
N ILE A 285 10.08 7.36 -15.05
CA ILE A 285 10.91 8.28 -15.85
C ILE A 285 11.86 9.05 -14.94
N THR A 286 13.12 9.09 -15.29
CA THR A 286 14.15 9.86 -14.58
C THR A 286 14.35 11.25 -15.19
N ALA A 287 15.01 12.15 -14.47
CA ALA A 287 15.43 13.45 -15.02
C ALA A 287 16.44 13.28 -16.17
N SER A 288 17.28 12.26 -16.09
CA SER A 288 18.19 11.88 -17.17
C SER A 288 17.44 11.43 -18.41
N ASP A 289 16.33 10.66 -18.27
CA ASP A 289 15.49 10.26 -19.40
C ASP A 289 14.85 11.46 -20.10
N ILE A 290 14.40 12.45 -19.33
CA ILE A 290 13.85 13.70 -19.87
C ILE A 290 14.83 14.36 -20.82
N LEU A 291 16.12 14.40 -20.48
CA LEU A 291 17.15 14.99 -21.31
C LEU A 291 17.56 14.07 -22.47
N ASN A 292 17.83 12.79 -22.18
CA ASN A 292 18.36 11.84 -23.17
C ASN A 292 17.39 11.58 -24.31
N TYR A 293 16.10 11.56 -24.01
CA TYR A 293 15.02 11.37 -24.98
C TYR A 293 14.33 12.70 -25.35
N GLU A 294 14.83 13.86 -24.91
CA GLU A 294 14.21 15.15 -25.19
C GLU A 294 12.67 15.11 -25.03
N LEU A 295 12.20 14.52 -23.92
CA LEU A 295 10.77 14.28 -23.73
C LEU A 295 9.98 15.59 -23.65
N PRO A 296 8.71 15.61 -24.11
CA PRO A 296 7.76 16.66 -23.78
C PRO A 296 7.66 16.84 -22.26
N THR A 297 7.67 18.07 -21.79
CA THR A 297 7.79 18.36 -20.36
C THR A 297 6.89 19.49 -19.92
N ASP A 298 6.49 19.43 -18.65
CA ASP A 298 5.93 20.53 -17.91
C ASP A 298 6.98 21.17 -17.00
N LYS A 299 6.74 22.43 -16.63
CA LYS A 299 7.57 23.13 -15.64
C LYS A 299 7.24 22.65 -14.25
N LEU A 300 8.24 22.49 -13.38
CA LEU A 300 8.01 22.23 -11.96
C LEU A 300 7.28 23.41 -11.31
N SER A 301 6.28 23.11 -10.50
CA SER A 301 5.67 24.08 -9.59
C SER A 301 6.57 24.32 -8.37
N ASP A 302 6.30 25.39 -7.61
CA ASP A 302 6.99 25.65 -6.35
C ASP A 302 6.82 24.51 -5.35
N GLN A 303 5.66 23.83 -5.38
CA GLN A 303 5.39 22.65 -4.55
C GLN A 303 6.25 21.46 -4.97
N ASP A 304 6.39 21.21 -6.28
CA ASP A 304 7.25 20.14 -6.81
C ASP A 304 8.72 20.39 -6.42
N ALA A 305 9.22 21.59 -6.60
CA ALA A 305 10.58 21.94 -6.22
C ALA A 305 10.82 21.83 -4.70
N SER A 306 9.83 22.18 -3.88
CA SER A 306 9.89 22.00 -2.42
C SER A 306 9.89 20.52 -2.04
N ALA A 307 9.09 19.69 -2.73
CA ALA A 307 9.03 18.25 -2.51
C ALA A 307 10.38 17.58 -2.84
N LEU A 308 10.99 17.90 -3.99
CA LEU A 308 12.32 17.39 -4.39
C LEU A 308 13.43 17.77 -3.38
N ARG A 309 13.43 19.02 -2.87
CA ARG A 309 14.38 19.41 -1.83
C ARG A 309 14.19 18.63 -0.52
N ALA A 310 12.95 18.30 -0.18
CA ALA A 310 12.66 17.46 1.00
C ALA A 310 13.14 16.02 0.79
N GLU A 311 13.06 15.47 -0.42
CA GLU A 311 13.50 14.13 -0.77
C GLU A 311 15.02 13.96 -0.65
N LEU A 312 15.82 14.96 -0.96
CA LEU A 312 17.28 14.93 -0.74
C LEU A 312 17.67 14.63 0.71
N SER A 313 16.79 14.94 1.67
CA SER A 313 17.00 14.63 3.10
C SER A 313 16.26 13.37 3.58
N ASP A 314 15.39 12.80 2.75
CA ASP A 314 14.62 11.59 3.09
C ASP A 314 15.52 10.34 2.98
N PRO A 315 15.58 9.49 4.02
CA PRO A 315 16.41 8.30 4.01
C PRO A 315 16.07 7.28 2.93
N ARG A 316 14.89 7.35 2.31
CA ARG A 316 14.47 6.46 1.22
C ARG A 316 15.17 6.77 -0.11
N PHE A 317 15.57 8.01 -0.32
CA PHE A 317 16.29 8.48 -1.51
C PHE A 317 17.80 8.61 -1.28
N LYS A 318 18.34 7.79 -0.37
CA LYS A 318 19.78 7.74 -0.11
C LYS A 318 20.48 6.84 -1.12
N GLY A 319 21.20 7.42 -1.99
CA GLY A 319 22.03 6.77 -3.01
C GLY A 319 22.46 7.79 -4.03
N GLN A 320 23.59 7.54 -4.68
CA GLN A 320 24.11 8.50 -5.67
C GLN A 320 23.15 8.69 -6.83
N PHE A 321 22.45 7.61 -7.23
CA PHE A 321 21.41 7.64 -8.27
C PHE A 321 20.33 8.69 -7.94
N TRP A 322 19.64 8.54 -6.78
CA TRP A 322 18.56 9.44 -6.41
C TRP A 322 19.01 10.87 -6.22
N LYS A 323 20.20 11.06 -5.64
CA LYS A 323 20.77 12.40 -5.46
C LYS A 323 20.97 13.07 -6.82
N ASN A 324 21.60 12.37 -7.78
CA ASN A 324 21.85 12.90 -9.11
C ASN A 324 20.54 13.24 -9.85
N GLU A 325 19.55 12.33 -9.83
CA GLU A 325 18.29 12.51 -10.53
C GLU A 325 17.46 13.66 -9.95
N ILE A 326 17.40 13.77 -8.60
CA ILE A 326 16.67 14.84 -7.93
C ILE A 326 17.35 16.20 -8.16
N GLU A 327 18.68 16.27 -8.03
CA GLU A 327 19.45 17.50 -8.31
C GLU A 327 19.31 17.93 -9.78
N LEU A 328 19.38 16.98 -10.70
CA LEU A 328 19.20 17.24 -12.13
C LEU A 328 17.78 17.75 -12.42
N MET A 329 16.74 17.12 -11.85
CA MET A 329 15.35 17.56 -12.03
C MET A 329 15.14 18.99 -11.52
N LEU A 330 15.71 19.34 -10.38
CA LEU A 330 15.71 20.71 -9.86
C LEU A 330 16.45 21.70 -10.80
N GLN A 331 17.57 21.26 -11.37
CA GLN A 331 18.38 22.09 -12.27
C GLN A 331 17.66 22.36 -13.59
N ILE A 332 17.09 21.32 -14.23
CA ILE A 332 16.37 21.48 -15.50
C ILE A 332 15.00 22.14 -15.31
N ASN A 333 14.46 22.11 -14.07
CA ASN A 333 13.16 22.68 -13.72
C ASN A 333 12.00 22.13 -14.56
N LYS A 334 12.03 20.83 -14.87
CA LYS A 334 11.08 20.13 -15.74
C LYS A 334 10.68 18.80 -15.15
N LYS A 335 9.47 18.35 -15.50
CA LYS A 335 8.91 17.03 -15.21
C LYS A 335 8.24 16.45 -16.46
N ALA A 336 8.06 15.13 -16.51
CA ALA A 336 7.43 14.46 -17.64
C ALA A 336 6.53 13.32 -17.18
N GLU A 337 5.43 13.10 -17.87
CA GLU A 337 4.58 11.93 -17.71
C GLU A 337 5.11 10.75 -18.53
N GLN A 338 4.76 9.51 -18.15
CA GLN A 338 5.08 8.29 -18.90
C GLN A 338 4.62 8.39 -20.37
N GLN A 339 3.47 9.02 -20.60
CA GLN A 339 2.89 9.22 -21.94
C GLN A 339 3.76 10.09 -22.85
N ALA A 340 4.70 10.86 -22.32
CA ALA A 340 5.65 11.66 -23.12
C ALA A 340 6.52 10.81 -24.03
N LEU A 341 6.71 9.51 -23.70
CA LEU A 341 7.42 8.55 -24.56
C LEU A 341 6.74 8.34 -25.93
N ALA A 342 5.41 8.55 -26.00
CA ALA A 342 4.66 8.46 -27.25
C ALA A 342 5.10 9.49 -28.33
N LYS A 343 5.93 10.47 -27.98
CA LYS A 343 6.61 11.34 -28.95
C LYS A 343 7.33 10.54 -30.04
N TYR A 344 7.82 9.37 -29.72
CA TYR A 344 8.58 8.50 -30.64
C TYR A 344 7.73 7.39 -31.27
N GLY A 345 6.42 7.40 -31.08
CA GLY A 345 5.49 6.38 -31.53
C GLY A 345 4.94 5.55 -30.36
N LEU A 346 3.81 4.86 -30.63
CA LEU A 346 3.09 4.13 -29.59
C LEU A 346 3.84 2.86 -29.13
N ASP A 347 4.72 2.33 -29.98
CA ASP A 347 5.49 1.11 -29.70
C ASP A 347 6.85 1.42 -29.05
N PHE A 348 7.27 2.69 -29.02
CA PHE A 348 8.59 3.07 -28.51
C PHE A 348 8.83 2.61 -27.06
N VAL A 349 7.80 2.66 -26.22
CA VAL A 349 7.90 2.24 -24.82
C VAL A 349 8.17 0.74 -24.69
N THR A 350 7.59 -0.08 -25.56
CA THR A 350 7.72 -1.55 -25.55
C THR A 350 8.90 -2.06 -26.37
N ASP A 351 9.25 -1.37 -27.45
CA ASP A 351 10.31 -1.84 -28.37
C ASP A 351 11.69 -1.32 -27.99
N LYS A 352 11.76 -0.20 -27.26
CA LYS A 352 13.03 0.46 -26.95
C LYS A 352 13.20 0.84 -25.50
N TYR A 353 12.31 1.68 -24.95
CA TYR A 353 12.53 2.29 -23.64
C TYR A 353 12.58 1.27 -22.51
N LEU A 354 11.53 0.45 -22.36
CA LEU A 354 11.48 -0.56 -21.29
C LEU A 354 12.52 -1.67 -21.48
N PRO A 355 12.73 -2.24 -22.68
CA PRO A 355 13.81 -3.22 -22.88
C PRO A 355 15.19 -2.70 -22.49
N ASP A 356 15.55 -1.46 -22.88
CA ASP A 356 16.83 -0.87 -22.49
C ASP A 356 16.93 -0.72 -20.96
N LYS A 357 15.90 -0.16 -20.32
CA LYS A 357 15.89 0.06 -18.86
C LYS A 357 15.90 -1.24 -18.07
N LEU A 358 15.11 -2.22 -18.49
CA LEU A 358 15.04 -3.52 -17.82
C LEU A 358 16.33 -4.32 -18.04
N GLY A 359 16.97 -4.19 -19.21
CA GLY A 359 18.29 -4.73 -19.47
C GLY A 359 19.38 -4.13 -18.57
N GLU A 360 19.36 -2.81 -18.33
CA GLU A 360 20.24 -2.16 -17.34
C GLU A 360 20.06 -2.70 -15.92
N LEU A 361 18.85 -3.13 -15.56
CA LEU A 361 18.51 -3.74 -14.28
C LEU A 361 18.77 -5.26 -14.23
N GLY A 362 19.13 -5.88 -15.36
CA GLY A 362 19.34 -7.33 -15.48
C GLY A 362 18.07 -8.15 -15.41
N LEU A 363 16.92 -7.57 -15.79
CA LEU A 363 15.61 -8.22 -15.80
C LEU A 363 15.19 -8.72 -17.17
N MET A 364 15.86 -8.24 -18.23
CA MET A 364 15.71 -8.69 -19.61
C MET A 364 17.08 -8.94 -20.24
#